data_ca2c8a768bee9f774694aad8e98468b2
#
_entry.id   ca2c8a768bee9f774694aad8e98468b2
#
_cell.length_a   1.000
_cell.length_b   1.000
_cell.length_c   1.000
_cell.angle_alpha   90.00
_cell.angle_beta   90.00
_cell.angle_gamma   90.00
#
_symmetry.space_group_name_H-M   'P 1'
#
loop_
_entity.id
_entity.type
_entity.pdbx_description
1 polymer ?
#
loop_
_entity_poly.entity_id
_entity_poly.type
_entity_poly.pdbx_seq_one_letter_code
_entity_poly.pdbx_strand_id
1 'polypeptide(L)'
;MRPKILKVWDDNWKVYGVRKAWRQLCREGEAVARCTVARLMASMGLRGIVRGKAMKTTIPDTSVPCPRDKVNRKFRAQAPNMLWVSDFTYVSTWQGFVYVAFVIDTFANRIVGWKASRSAKTDFVLNALEQALYARRPTYQGGLIHHSDRGGQYVSIRYTERLAKAGIEPSVGSVGDAYDNALAETINGLYKTEVIRRLSSWKTMEEVELETLKWVDWFNNRRLLEPIGNIPPAEAEEAFYANMNTLDMVA
;
A
#
# COMPACT_ATOMS: atom_id res chain seq x y z
N MET A 1 30.10 -4.19 -11.21
CA MET A 1 28.66 -4.52 -11.26
C MET A 1 28.17 -5.28 -10.02
N ARG A 2 28.79 -6.40 -9.58
CA ARG A 2 28.37 -7.16 -8.36
C ARG A 2 28.15 -6.29 -7.13
N PRO A 3 29.07 -5.38 -6.72
CA PRO A 3 28.84 -4.51 -5.55
C PRO A 3 27.62 -3.60 -5.69
N LYS A 4 27.36 -3.09 -6.91
CA LYS A 4 26.20 -2.23 -7.19
C LYS A 4 24.89 -3.00 -7.06
N ILE A 5 24.84 -4.23 -7.58
CA ILE A 5 23.67 -5.11 -7.43
C ILE A 5 23.41 -5.43 -5.97
N LEU A 6 24.47 -5.74 -5.21
CA LEU A 6 24.36 -6.05 -3.78
C LEU A 6 23.82 -4.84 -3.01
N LYS A 7 24.38 -3.64 -3.28
CA LYS A 7 23.93 -2.38 -2.69
C LYS A 7 22.44 -2.14 -2.97
N VAL A 8 22.01 -2.24 -4.24
CA VAL A 8 20.60 -2.07 -4.62
C VAL A 8 19.70 -3.07 -3.88
N TRP A 9 20.15 -4.31 -3.73
CA TRP A 9 19.38 -5.34 -3.04
C TRP A 9 19.28 -5.08 -1.54
N ASP A 10 20.38 -4.67 -0.88
CA ASP A 10 20.43 -4.32 0.54
C ASP A 10 19.61 -3.05 0.84
N ASP A 11 19.78 -1.98 0.07
CA ASP A 11 19.07 -0.71 0.22
C ASP A 11 17.54 -0.85 0.03
N ASN A 12 17.13 -1.92 -0.67
CA ASN A 12 15.72 -2.22 -0.93
C ASN A 12 15.22 -3.42 -0.13
N TRP A 13 15.58 -3.48 1.15
CA TRP A 13 15.04 -4.46 2.13
C TRP A 13 15.28 -5.91 1.74
N LYS A 14 16.19 -6.19 0.83
CA LYS A 14 16.45 -7.55 0.30
C LYS A 14 15.23 -8.17 -0.38
N VAL A 15 14.24 -7.37 -0.78
CA VAL A 15 12.99 -7.83 -1.39
C VAL A 15 13.03 -7.82 -2.92
N TYR A 16 13.92 -7.03 -3.53
CA TYR A 16 13.97 -6.91 -4.98
C TYR A 16 14.46 -8.19 -5.66
N GLY A 17 13.63 -8.71 -6.57
CA GLY A 17 14.07 -9.68 -7.57
C GLY A 17 14.74 -9.01 -8.77
N VAL A 18 15.19 -9.82 -9.72
CA VAL A 18 15.95 -9.40 -10.91
C VAL A 18 15.34 -8.20 -11.63
N ARG A 19 14.01 -8.18 -11.87
CA ARG A 19 13.35 -7.09 -12.62
C ARG A 19 13.50 -5.76 -11.92
N LYS A 20 13.19 -5.69 -10.61
CA LYS A 20 13.28 -4.45 -9.84
C LYS A 20 14.72 -4.01 -9.60
N ALA A 21 15.64 -4.95 -9.31
CA ALA A 21 17.05 -4.65 -9.18
C ALA A 21 17.62 -4.07 -10.48
N TRP A 22 17.29 -4.66 -11.63
CA TRP A 22 17.67 -4.13 -12.94
C TRP A 22 17.09 -2.73 -13.19
N ARG A 23 15.78 -2.52 -12.91
CA ARG A 23 15.15 -1.21 -13.08
C ARG A 23 15.82 -0.14 -12.21
N GLN A 24 16.14 -0.47 -10.97
CA GLN A 24 16.83 0.45 -10.05
C GLN A 24 18.22 0.80 -10.57
N LEU A 25 19.00 -0.16 -11.04
CA LEU A 25 20.30 0.08 -11.66
C LEU A 25 20.21 1.01 -12.87
N CYS A 26 19.23 0.78 -13.75
CA CYS A 26 18.99 1.68 -14.89
C CYS A 26 18.66 3.12 -14.44
N ARG A 27 17.89 3.30 -13.36
CA ARG A 27 17.57 4.60 -12.77
C ARG A 27 18.83 5.29 -12.18
N GLU A 28 19.77 4.50 -11.69
CA GLU A 28 21.08 4.97 -11.19
C GLU A 28 22.09 5.22 -12.32
N GLY A 29 21.68 5.14 -13.60
CA GLY A 29 22.52 5.40 -14.77
C GLY A 29 23.35 4.20 -15.24
N GLU A 30 23.11 3.00 -14.71
CA GLU A 30 23.87 1.82 -15.10
C GLU A 30 23.31 1.20 -16.39
N ALA A 31 24.10 1.25 -17.46
CA ALA A 31 23.78 0.58 -18.73
C ALA A 31 24.09 -0.93 -18.64
N VAL A 32 23.14 -1.72 -18.13
CA VAL A 32 23.28 -3.17 -17.95
C VAL A 32 22.07 -3.93 -18.48
N ALA A 33 22.31 -5.05 -19.15
CA ALA A 33 21.23 -5.91 -19.60
C ALA A 33 20.62 -6.70 -18.42
N ARG A 34 19.28 -6.88 -18.45
CA ARG A 34 18.55 -7.64 -17.41
C ARG A 34 19.08 -9.06 -17.22
N CYS A 35 19.47 -9.74 -18.32
CA CYS A 35 20.04 -11.10 -18.24
C CYS A 35 21.39 -11.14 -17.49
N THR A 36 22.21 -10.09 -17.62
CA THR A 36 23.44 -9.94 -16.84
C THR A 36 23.15 -9.79 -15.36
N VAL A 37 22.17 -8.95 -14.98
CA VAL A 37 21.72 -8.81 -13.59
C VAL A 37 21.20 -10.14 -13.06
N ALA A 38 20.38 -10.88 -13.85
CA ALA A 38 19.87 -12.19 -13.45
C ALA A 38 21.00 -13.19 -13.15
N ARG A 39 21.97 -13.30 -14.03
CA ARG A 39 23.13 -14.20 -13.86
C ARG A 39 23.98 -13.83 -12.64
N LEU A 40 24.24 -12.53 -12.45
CA LEU A 40 25.03 -12.06 -11.32
C LEU A 40 24.31 -12.24 -9.97
N MET A 41 23.00 -11.93 -9.91
CA MET A 41 22.21 -12.22 -8.71
C MET A 41 22.20 -13.69 -8.38
N ALA A 42 21.99 -14.57 -9.35
CA ALA A 42 22.05 -16.01 -9.16
C ALA A 42 23.41 -16.48 -8.64
N SER A 43 24.52 -15.97 -9.21
CA SER A 43 25.89 -16.32 -8.76
C SER A 43 26.25 -15.82 -7.37
N MET A 44 25.52 -14.80 -6.84
CA MET A 44 25.65 -14.27 -5.48
C MET A 44 24.60 -14.85 -4.52
N GLY A 45 23.75 -15.77 -4.96
CA GLY A 45 22.67 -16.33 -4.15
C GLY A 45 21.56 -15.31 -3.80
N LEU A 46 21.51 -14.14 -4.47
CA LEU A 46 20.53 -13.11 -4.21
C LEU A 46 19.19 -13.45 -4.85
N ARG A 47 18.13 -13.42 -4.06
CA ARG A 47 16.77 -13.68 -4.52
C ARG A 47 15.82 -12.62 -3.97
N GLY A 48 14.84 -12.23 -4.80
CA GLY A 48 13.73 -11.41 -4.33
C GLY A 48 12.74 -12.22 -3.52
N ILE A 49 11.96 -11.53 -2.72
CA ILE A 49 10.87 -12.16 -1.96
C ILE A 49 9.71 -12.48 -2.94
N VAL A 50 9.21 -13.70 -2.87
CA VAL A 50 8.05 -14.16 -3.62
C VAL A 50 6.88 -14.28 -2.66
N ARG A 51 5.73 -13.71 -3.02
CA ARG A 51 4.47 -13.98 -2.31
C ARG A 51 4.19 -15.48 -2.38
N GLY A 52 4.00 -16.12 -1.22
CA GLY A 52 3.51 -17.50 -1.18
C GLY A 52 2.15 -17.60 -1.89
N LYS A 53 1.82 -18.78 -2.42
CA LYS A 53 0.47 -19.04 -2.93
C LYS A 53 -0.53 -18.77 -1.81
N ALA A 54 -1.49 -17.86 -2.05
CA ALA A 54 -2.64 -17.74 -1.18
C ALA A 54 -3.37 -19.09 -1.17
N MET A 55 -3.56 -19.68 0.00
CA MET A 55 -4.47 -20.80 0.12
C MET A 55 -5.87 -20.24 -0.19
N LYS A 56 -6.49 -20.70 -1.27
CA LYS A 56 -7.88 -20.42 -1.55
C LYS A 56 -8.72 -21.16 -0.50
N THR A 57 -9.19 -20.44 0.49
CA THR A 57 -10.06 -20.96 1.55
C THR A 57 -11.54 -20.85 1.20
N THR A 58 -11.89 -20.15 0.12
CA THR A 58 -13.27 -19.92 -0.32
C THR A 58 -13.46 -20.40 -1.75
N ILE A 59 -14.48 -21.19 -1.98
CA ILE A 59 -14.99 -21.53 -3.31
C ILE A 59 -16.03 -20.46 -3.65
N PRO A 60 -15.85 -19.63 -4.69
CA PRO A 60 -16.85 -18.63 -5.04
C PRO A 60 -18.13 -19.32 -5.50
N ASP A 61 -19.27 -18.97 -4.90
CA ASP A 61 -20.58 -19.36 -5.40
C ASP A 61 -20.93 -18.45 -6.60
N THR A 62 -20.84 -19.00 -7.80
CA THR A 62 -21.13 -18.30 -9.05
C THR A 62 -22.61 -18.16 -9.34
N SER A 63 -23.50 -18.74 -8.51
CA SER A 63 -24.95 -18.74 -8.69
C SER A 63 -25.65 -17.49 -8.13
N VAL A 64 -24.97 -16.70 -7.29
CA VAL A 64 -25.55 -15.49 -6.71
C VAL A 64 -25.18 -14.27 -7.57
N PRO A 65 -26.18 -13.49 -8.08
CA PRO A 65 -25.90 -12.27 -8.82
C PRO A 65 -25.16 -11.27 -7.94
N CYS A 66 -23.97 -10.84 -8.40
CA CYS A 66 -23.15 -9.86 -7.71
C CYS A 66 -23.83 -8.49 -7.73
N PRO A 67 -24.04 -7.80 -6.59
CA PRO A 67 -24.53 -6.43 -6.57
C PRO A 67 -23.62 -5.52 -7.40
N ARG A 68 -24.20 -4.56 -8.11
CA ARG A 68 -23.43 -3.65 -8.98
C ARG A 68 -22.40 -2.86 -8.17
N ASP A 69 -21.12 -3.15 -8.42
CA ASP A 69 -19.99 -2.40 -7.91
C ASP A 69 -20.06 -0.95 -8.43
N LYS A 70 -20.19 0.04 -7.52
CA LYS A 70 -20.21 1.47 -7.87
C LYS A 70 -18.84 1.96 -8.36
N VAL A 71 -17.77 1.28 -8.00
CA VAL A 71 -16.39 1.62 -8.40
C VAL A 71 -16.02 0.98 -9.75
N ASN A 72 -16.86 0.07 -10.27
CA ASN A 72 -16.73 -0.56 -11.59
C ASN A 72 -15.32 -1.12 -11.84
N ARG A 73 -14.69 -1.70 -10.81
CA ARG A 73 -13.34 -2.34 -10.81
C ARG A 73 -12.20 -1.44 -11.29
N LYS A 74 -12.41 -0.14 -11.43
CA LYS A 74 -11.37 0.82 -11.80
C LYS A 74 -10.77 1.46 -10.54
N PHE A 75 -9.99 0.69 -9.77
CA PHE A 75 -9.26 1.17 -8.59
C PHE A 75 -8.06 2.08 -8.94
N ARG A 76 -8.15 2.82 -10.01
CA ARG A 76 -7.14 3.80 -10.38
C ARG A 76 -7.79 5.17 -10.48
N ALA A 77 -7.57 5.98 -9.46
CA ALA A 77 -7.98 7.38 -9.49
C ALA A 77 -7.20 8.14 -10.57
N GLN A 78 -7.84 9.15 -11.16
CA GLN A 78 -7.19 9.99 -12.18
C GLN A 78 -6.29 11.06 -11.56
N ALA A 79 -6.50 11.38 -10.29
CA ALA A 79 -5.72 12.37 -9.53
C ALA A 79 -5.55 11.90 -8.07
N PRO A 80 -4.53 12.43 -7.36
CA PRO A 80 -4.40 12.23 -5.92
C PRO A 80 -5.64 12.71 -5.16
N ASN A 81 -5.95 12.05 -4.05
CA ASN A 81 -7.08 12.39 -3.17
C ASN A 81 -8.48 12.30 -3.81
N MET A 82 -8.65 11.47 -4.82
CA MET A 82 -9.99 11.15 -5.36
C MET A 82 -10.59 9.89 -4.74
N LEU A 83 -9.76 8.89 -4.47
CA LEU A 83 -10.20 7.63 -3.88
C LEU A 83 -9.14 7.12 -2.91
N TRP A 84 -9.53 6.98 -1.65
CA TRP A 84 -8.76 6.26 -0.65
C TRP A 84 -9.37 4.91 -0.36
N VAL A 85 -8.53 3.91 -0.17
CA VAL A 85 -8.94 2.57 0.30
C VAL A 85 -8.28 2.29 1.63
N SER A 86 -9.01 1.63 2.53
CA SER A 86 -8.49 1.26 3.85
C SER A 86 -8.73 -0.20 4.14
N ASP A 87 -7.76 -0.78 4.80
CA ASP A 87 -7.84 -2.13 5.35
C ASP A 87 -6.87 -2.27 6.52
N PHE A 88 -7.04 -3.30 7.33
CA PHE A 88 -6.09 -3.60 8.39
C PHE A 88 -5.70 -5.08 8.41
N THR A 89 -4.57 -5.33 9.02
CA THR A 89 -4.05 -6.66 9.20
C THR A 89 -3.62 -6.87 10.64
N TYR A 90 -3.26 -8.10 11.02
CA TYR A 90 -2.71 -8.40 12.33
C TYR A 90 -1.37 -9.11 12.24
N VAL A 91 -0.56 -8.88 13.26
CA VAL A 91 0.77 -9.46 13.47
C VAL A 91 0.77 -10.18 14.81
N SER A 92 1.16 -11.44 14.81
CA SER A 92 1.36 -12.19 16.06
C SER A 92 2.68 -11.78 16.70
N THR A 93 2.64 -11.37 17.96
CA THR A 93 3.82 -11.06 18.78
C THR A 93 3.83 -11.91 20.04
N TRP A 94 4.94 -11.91 20.77
CA TRP A 94 5.00 -12.61 22.06
C TRP A 94 4.05 -12.02 23.12
N GLN A 95 3.65 -10.76 22.95
CA GLN A 95 2.72 -10.05 23.85
C GLN A 95 1.26 -10.08 23.36
N GLY A 96 0.94 -10.88 22.33
CA GLY A 96 -0.38 -10.96 21.72
C GLY A 96 -0.43 -10.36 20.31
N PHE A 97 -1.64 -10.15 19.81
CA PHE A 97 -1.82 -9.59 18.47
C PHE A 97 -1.62 -8.07 18.45
N VAL A 98 -0.93 -7.59 17.42
CA VAL A 98 -0.84 -6.18 17.05
C VAL A 98 -1.57 -6.00 15.71
N TYR A 99 -2.48 -5.04 15.66
CA TYR A 99 -3.25 -4.69 14.47
C TYR A 99 -2.58 -3.51 13.77
N VAL A 100 -2.51 -3.54 12.45
CA VAL A 100 -1.92 -2.47 11.65
C VAL A 100 -2.92 -2.08 10.57
N ALA A 101 -3.39 -0.83 10.61
CA ALA A 101 -4.29 -0.27 9.60
C ALA A 101 -3.50 0.62 8.63
N PHE A 102 -3.93 0.60 7.37
CA PHE A 102 -3.41 1.47 6.32
C PHE A 102 -4.56 2.22 5.63
N VAL A 103 -4.30 3.47 5.29
CA VAL A 103 -5.11 4.29 4.37
C VAL A 103 -4.25 4.56 3.14
N ILE A 104 -4.75 4.24 1.96
CA ILE A 104 -3.97 4.20 0.72
C ILE A 104 -4.68 5.06 -0.33
N ASP A 105 -3.98 6.02 -0.91
CA ASP A 105 -4.42 6.77 -2.08
C ASP A 105 -4.22 5.91 -3.33
N THR A 106 -5.29 5.68 -4.08
CA THR A 106 -5.30 4.76 -5.22
C THR A 106 -4.64 5.32 -6.48
N PHE A 107 -4.38 6.63 -6.56
CA PHE A 107 -3.72 7.25 -7.70
C PHE A 107 -2.32 6.67 -7.92
N ALA A 108 -1.48 6.75 -6.89
CA ALA A 108 -0.11 6.26 -6.92
C ALA A 108 0.14 5.05 -5.99
N ASN A 109 -0.92 4.49 -5.39
CA ASN A 109 -0.83 3.46 -4.35
C ASN A 109 -0.03 3.93 -3.12
N ARG A 110 -0.06 5.22 -2.82
CA ARG A 110 0.68 5.81 -1.70
C ARG A 110 -0.05 5.57 -0.38
N ILE A 111 0.68 5.10 0.63
CA ILE A 111 0.16 4.99 1.99
C ILE A 111 0.15 6.39 2.59
N VAL A 112 -1.05 6.92 2.84
CA VAL A 112 -1.25 8.29 3.33
C VAL A 112 -1.53 8.36 4.82
N GLY A 113 -1.91 7.23 5.42
CA GLY A 113 -2.07 7.09 6.87
C GLY A 113 -1.90 5.65 7.29
N TRP A 114 -1.42 5.45 8.51
CA TRP A 114 -1.29 4.12 9.12
C TRP A 114 -1.26 4.20 10.64
N LYS A 115 -1.60 3.11 11.31
CA LYS A 115 -1.51 2.99 12.77
C LYS A 115 -1.32 1.55 13.20
N ALA A 116 -0.40 1.31 14.13
CA ALA A 116 -0.30 0.06 14.89
C ALA A 116 -1.01 0.18 16.23
N SER A 117 -1.66 -0.90 16.70
CA SER A 117 -2.41 -0.92 17.96
C SER A 117 -2.50 -2.34 18.52
N ARG A 118 -2.55 -2.46 19.85
CA ARG A 118 -2.87 -3.72 20.56
C ARG A 118 -4.37 -4.03 20.55
N SER A 119 -5.20 -3.09 20.10
CA SER A 119 -6.65 -3.21 20.10
C SER A 119 -7.23 -3.03 18.70
N ALA A 120 -8.14 -3.92 18.30
CA ALA A 120 -8.88 -3.84 17.04
C ALA A 120 -10.13 -2.92 17.13
N LYS A 121 -10.22 -2.05 18.13
CA LYS A 121 -11.35 -1.11 18.28
C LYS A 121 -11.28 -0.01 17.22
N THR A 122 -12.40 0.67 16.98
CA THR A 122 -12.53 1.75 15.98
C THR A 122 -11.46 2.84 16.09
N ASP A 123 -10.96 3.12 17.30
CA ASP A 123 -9.98 4.19 17.52
C ASP A 123 -8.69 4.02 16.72
N PHE A 124 -8.23 2.79 16.49
CA PHE A 124 -6.98 2.61 15.75
C PHE A 124 -7.12 2.88 14.25
N VAL A 125 -8.24 2.49 13.63
CA VAL A 125 -8.52 2.81 12.21
C VAL A 125 -8.83 4.29 12.05
N LEU A 126 -9.47 4.90 13.04
CA LEU A 126 -9.72 6.33 13.09
C LEU A 126 -8.41 7.13 13.17
N ASN A 127 -7.45 6.71 13.99
CA ASN A 127 -6.13 7.35 14.06
C ASN A 127 -5.35 7.28 12.74
N ALA A 128 -5.46 6.17 12.00
CA ALA A 128 -4.88 6.06 10.66
C ALA A 128 -5.54 7.05 9.67
N LEU A 129 -6.86 7.21 9.75
CA LEU A 129 -7.61 8.20 8.97
C LEU A 129 -7.21 9.63 9.35
N GLU A 130 -7.10 9.96 10.64
CA GLU A 130 -6.67 11.28 11.11
C GLU A 130 -5.28 11.64 10.59
N GLN A 131 -4.36 10.70 10.60
CA GLN A 131 -3.03 10.91 10.02
C GLN A 131 -3.12 11.23 8.53
N ALA A 132 -3.96 10.50 7.77
CA ALA A 132 -4.17 10.75 6.34
C ALA A 132 -4.78 12.15 6.10
N LEU A 133 -5.80 12.52 6.87
CA LEU A 133 -6.44 13.83 6.79
C LEU A 133 -5.46 14.97 7.10
N TYR A 134 -4.64 14.80 8.14
CA TYR A 134 -3.63 15.79 8.52
C TYR A 134 -2.55 15.95 7.45
N ALA A 135 -2.05 14.83 6.91
CA ALA A 135 -0.98 14.84 5.90
C ALA A 135 -1.45 15.39 4.55
N ARG A 136 -2.70 15.09 4.16
CA ARG A 136 -3.22 15.42 2.84
C ARG A 136 -4.03 16.70 2.79
N ARG A 137 -4.65 17.08 3.92
CA ARG A 137 -5.56 18.25 4.00
C ARG A 137 -6.44 18.35 2.75
N PRO A 138 -7.21 17.28 2.43
CA PRO A 138 -8.03 17.30 1.22
C PRO A 138 -8.93 18.53 1.29
N THR A 139 -8.86 19.35 0.25
CA THR A 139 -9.68 20.57 0.17
C THR A 139 -11.14 20.15 0.11
N TYR A 140 -12.01 20.84 0.86
CA TYR A 140 -13.44 20.58 1.00
C TYR A 140 -14.26 20.69 -0.29
N GLN A 141 -13.61 20.74 -1.46
CA GLN A 141 -14.30 20.92 -2.75
C GLN A 141 -15.03 19.68 -3.28
N GLY A 142 -15.17 18.66 -2.44
CA GLY A 142 -15.97 17.46 -2.76
C GLY A 142 -15.27 16.50 -3.71
N GLY A 143 -15.55 15.22 -3.56
CA GLY A 143 -15.12 14.18 -4.50
C GLY A 143 -14.13 13.16 -3.99
N LEU A 144 -13.58 13.31 -2.79
CA LEU A 144 -12.82 12.22 -2.17
C LEU A 144 -13.79 11.14 -1.68
N ILE A 145 -13.61 9.95 -2.20
CA ILE A 145 -14.30 8.74 -1.75
C ILE A 145 -13.37 7.94 -0.86
N HIS A 146 -13.88 7.47 0.28
CA HIS A 146 -13.16 6.54 1.15
C HIS A 146 -13.85 5.19 1.11
N HIS A 147 -13.16 4.18 0.59
CA HIS A 147 -13.65 2.82 0.46
C HIS A 147 -13.00 1.90 1.50
N SER A 148 -13.80 1.06 2.14
CA SER A 148 -13.33 0.03 3.07
C SER A 148 -14.19 -1.23 2.96
N ASP A 149 -13.69 -2.31 3.57
CA ASP A 149 -14.55 -3.49 3.80
C ASP A 149 -15.68 -3.17 4.80
N ARG A 150 -16.58 -4.14 4.99
CA ARG A 150 -17.68 -4.05 5.99
C ARG A 150 -17.21 -4.36 7.42
N GLY A 151 -15.95 -4.26 7.73
CA GLY A 151 -15.48 -4.44 9.11
C GLY A 151 -16.20 -3.52 10.08
N GLY A 152 -16.62 -4.03 11.23
CA GLY A 152 -17.39 -3.26 12.23
C GLY A 152 -16.69 -1.97 12.67
N GLN A 153 -15.37 -1.89 12.52
CA GLN A 153 -14.56 -0.71 12.81
C GLN A 153 -14.86 0.45 11.85
N TYR A 154 -14.99 0.13 10.54
CA TYR A 154 -15.20 1.12 9.47
C TYR A 154 -16.65 1.57 9.33
N VAL A 155 -17.61 0.73 9.73
CA VAL A 155 -19.04 1.05 9.72
C VAL A 155 -19.53 1.65 11.05
N SER A 156 -18.63 1.86 12.01
CA SER A 156 -18.99 2.46 13.29
C SER A 156 -19.43 3.93 13.11
N ILE A 157 -20.38 4.37 13.94
CA ILE A 157 -20.91 5.75 13.90
C ILE A 157 -19.79 6.77 13.99
N ARG A 158 -18.81 6.60 14.88
CA ARG A 158 -17.67 7.51 15.05
C ARG A 158 -16.83 7.66 13.79
N TYR A 159 -16.62 6.55 13.05
CA TYR A 159 -15.83 6.57 11.82
C TYR A 159 -16.59 7.26 10.68
N THR A 160 -17.85 6.93 10.50
CA THR A 160 -18.70 7.54 9.47
C THR A 160 -18.98 9.02 9.71
N GLU A 161 -19.21 9.42 10.96
CA GLU A 161 -19.33 10.84 11.33
C GLU A 161 -18.03 11.61 11.06
N ARG A 162 -16.88 10.98 11.28
CA ARG A 162 -15.59 11.61 11.01
C ARG A 162 -15.36 11.83 9.51
N LEU A 163 -15.72 10.87 8.68
CA LEU A 163 -15.70 11.03 7.21
C LEU A 163 -16.62 12.16 6.78
N ALA A 164 -17.86 12.18 7.28
CA ALA A 164 -18.82 13.24 6.98
C ALA A 164 -18.33 14.64 7.37
N LYS A 165 -17.73 14.80 8.58
CA LYS A 165 -17.09 16.04 9.04
C LYS A 165 -15.93 16.48 8.14
N ALA A 166 -15.24 15.54 7.50
CA ALA A 166 -14.17 15.82 6.56
C ALA A 166 -14.66 16.04 5.11
N GLY A 167 -15.97 15.97 4.86
CA GLY A 167 -16.53 16.07 3.51
C GLY A 167 -16.17 14.90 2.59
N ILE A 168 -15.89 13.72 3.17
CA ILE A 168 -15.48 12.53 2.45
C ILE A 168 -16.68 11.60 2.29
N GLU A 169 -16.91 11.13 1.07
CA GLU A 169 -18.00 10.19 0.79
C GLU A 169 -17.60 8.78 1.19
N PRO A 170 -18.33 8.11 2.12
CA PRO A 170 -18.07 6.74 2.47
C PRO A 170 -18.55 5.78 1.37
N SER A 171 -17.73 4.80 1.04
CA SER A 171 -18.08 3.66 0.20
C SER A 171 -17.72 2.38 0.95
N VAL A 172 -18.63 1.42 0.97
CA VAL A 172 -18.42 0.15 1.66
C VAL A 172 -18.64 -0.98 0.68
N GLY A 173 -17.69 -1.92 0.62
CA GLY A 173 -17.78 -3.09 -0.24
C GLY A 173 -19.04 -3.93 -0.02
N SER A 174 -19.51 -4.59 -1.06
CA SER A 174 -20.64 -5.52 -0.98
C SER A 174 -20.27 -6.78 -0.20
N VAL A 175 -21.24 -7.44 0.41
CA VAL A 175 -21.00 -8.69 1.17
C VAL A 175 -20.45 -9.75 0.22
N GLY A 176 -19.23 -10.23 0.48
CA GLY A 176 -18.63 -11.35 -0.25
C GLY A 176 -17.90 -11.01 -1.55
N ASP A 177 -17.76 -9.73 -1.91
CA ASP A 177 -16.94 -9.34 -3.08
C ASP A 177 -15.50 -9.06 -2.67
N ALA A 178 -14.65 -10.08 -2.83
CA ALA A 178 -13.21 -10.00 -2.57
C ALA A 178 -12.47 -9.04 -3.52
N TYR A 179 -13.14 -8.48 -4.52
CA TYR A 179 -12.53 -7.57 -5.49
C TYR A 179 -12.63 -6.10 -5.08
N ASP A 180 -13.57 -5.77 -4.18
CA ASP A 180 -13.85 -4.38 -3.79
C ASP A 180 -12.71 -3.75 -2.98
N ASN A 181 -11.80 -4.53 -2.37
CA ASN A 181 -10.67 -4.02 -1.61
C ASN A 181 -9.31 -4.60 -2.06
N ALA A 182 -9.23 -5.09 -3.31
CA ALA A 182 -8.07 -5.81 -3.83
C ALA A 182 -6.73 -5.04 -3.74
N LEU A 183 -6.76 -3.69 -3.82
CA LEU A 183 -5.56 -2.87 -3.66
C LEU A 183 -5.08 -2.88 -2.20
N ALA A 184 -5.97 -2.64 -1.25
CA ALA A 184 -5.62 -2.64 0.17
C ALA A 184 -5.14 -4.03 0.61
N GLU A 185 -5.81 -5.11 0.18
CA GLU A 185 -5.34 -6.49 0.39
C GLU A 185 -3.97 -6.74 -0.24
N THR A 186 -3.71 -6.15 -1.41
CA THR A 186 -2.41 -6.26 -2.06
C THR A 186 -1.32 -5.60 -1.22
N ILE A 187 -1.54 -4.41 -0.70
CA ILE A 187 -0.57 -3.70 0.15
C ILE A 187 -0.38 -4.42 1.48
N ASN A 188 -1.45 -4.89 2.12
CA ASN A 188 -1.36 -5.75 3.30
C ASN A 188 -0.55 -7.03 3.04
N GLY A 189 -0.74 -7.64 1.87
CA GLY A 189 0.02 -8.82 1.47
C GLY A 189 1.51 -8.52 1.20
N LEU A 190 1.85 -7.35 0.68
CA LEU A 190 3.23 -6.89 0.55
C LEU A 190 3.85 -6.65 1.93
N TYR A 191 3.17 -5.91 2.81
CA TYR A 191 3.59 -5.68 4.19
C TYR A 191 3.87 -7.00 4.93
N LYS A 192 2.91 -7.93 4.90
CA LYS A 192 3.10 -9.27 5.50
C LYS A 192 4.32 -9.99 4.96
N THR A 193 4.59 -9.89 3.67
CA THR A 193 5.66 -10.62 3.01
C THR A 193 7.02 -9.96 3.21
N GLU A 194 7.06 -8.63 3.06
CA GLU A 194 8.29 -7.84 3.04
C GLU A 194 8.79 -7.48 4.45
N VAL A 195 7.89 -7.37 5.43
CA VAL A 195 8.20 -7.03 6.82
C VAL A 195 7.99 -8.24 7.73
N ILE A 196 6.74 -8.69 7.86
CA ILE A 196 6.35 -9.57 8.95
C ILE A 196 7.00 -10.94 8.83
N ARG A 197 6.90 -11.58 7.67
CA ARG A 197 7.48 -12.90 7.44
C ARG A 197 9.01 -12.89 7.32
N ARG A 198 9.57 -11.78 6.85
CA ARG A 198 11.02 -11.63 6.68
C ARG A 198 11.77 -11.58 8.02
N LEU A 199 11.22 -10.85 8.98
CA LEU A 199 11.81 -10.67 10.30
C LEU A 199 11.43 -11.80 11.28
N SER A 200 10.41 -12.57 10.97
CA SER A 200 9.93 -13.84 11.53
C SER A 200 9.59 -13.91 13.04
N SER A 201 10.17 -13.12 13.91
CA SER A 201 9.81 -13.11 15.33
C SER A 201 9.61 -11.70 15.86
N TRP A 202 8.43 -11.43 16.37
CA TRP A 202 8.03 -10.12 16.88
C TRP A 202 7.83 -10.21 18.39
N LYS A 203 8.53 -9.40 19.17
CA LYS A 203 8.44 -9.43 20.62
C LYS A 203 7.36 -8.47 21.11
N THR A 204 7.39 -7.25 20.64
CA THR A 204 6.55 -6.16 21.15
C THR A 204 5.82 -5.39 20.04
N MET A 205 4.82 -4.59 20.43
CA MET A 205 4.13 -3.68 19.52
C MET A 205 5.07 -2.60 18.99
N GLU A 206 5.98 -2.10 19.82
CA GLU A 206 6.92 -1.03 19.47
C GLU A 206 7.88 -1.46 18.34
N GLU A 207 8.30 -2.73 18.33
CA GLU A 207 9.07 -3.31 17.22
C GLU A 207 8.25 -3.31 15.92
N VAL A 208 6.99 -3.73 15.98
CA VAL A 208 6.08 -3.73 14.82
C VAL A 208 5.87 -2.30 14.33
N GLU A 209 5.62 -1.34 15.23
CA GLU A 209 5.38 0.06 14.88
C GLU A 209 6.61 0.69 14.23
N LEU A 210 7.81 0.47 14.78
CA LEU A 210 9.06 0.99 14.22
C LEU A 210 9.36 0.44 12.82
N GLU A 211 9.22 -0.87 12.64
CA GLU A 211 9.48 -1.49 11.33
C GLU A 211 8.38 -1.13 10.30
N THR A 212 7.14 -0.91 10.75
CA THR A 212 6.07 -0.38 9.90
C THR A 212 6.40 1.03 9.44
N LEU A 213 6.85 1.91 10.34
CA LEU A 213 7.27 3.28 10.01
C LEU A 213 8.35 3.28 8.92
N LYS A 214 9.41 2.50 9.12
CA LYS A 214 10.52 2.38 8.16
C LYS A 214 10.05 1.84 6.82
N TRP A 215 9.15 0.83 6.84
CA TRP A 215 8.64 0.21 5.63
C TRP A 215 7.73 1.16 4.86
N VAL A 216 6.85 1.91 5.54
CA VAL A 216 5.97 2.90 4.90
C VAL A 216 6.79 4.01 4.24
N ASP A 217 7.83 4.52 4.93
CA ASP A 217 8.74 5.50 4.35
C ASP A 217 9.42 4.95 3.08
N TRP A 218 10.02 3.76 3.18
CA TRP A 218 10.64 3.12 2.03
C TRP A 218 9.64 2.80 0.91
N PHE A 219 8.44 2.31 1.27
CA PHE A 219 7.39 1.99 0.31
C PHE A 219 6.96 3.22 -0.49
N ASN A 220 6.75 4.33 0.17
CA ASN A 220 6.31 5.57 -0.47
C ASN A 220 7.40 6.26 -1.27
N ASN A 221 8.64 6.27 -0.78
CA ASN A 221 9.71 7.14 -1.31
C ASN A 221 10.75 6.40 -2.15
N ARG A 222 10.83 5.08 -2.08
CA ARG A 222 11.88 4.30 -2.76
C ARG A 222 11.38 3.08 -3.52
N ARG A 223 10.32 2.46 -3.03
CA ARG A 223 9.86 1.19 -3.58
C ARG A 223 9.31 1.36 -4.99
N LEU A 224 9.93 0.70 -5.98
CA LEU A 224 9.44 0.68 -7.35
C LEU A 224 8.13 -0.12 -7.45
N LEU A 225 7.08 0.51 -7.99
CA LEU A 225 5.79 -0.11 -8.25
C LEU A 225 5.55 -0.24 -9.75
N GLU A 226 5.37 -1.48 -10.22
CA GLU A 226 5.14 -1.77 -11.64
C GLU A 226 3.86 -1.11 -12.19
N PRO A 227 2.73 -1.08 -11.46
CA PRO A 227 1.48 -0.49 -11.94
C PRO A 227 1.56 1.02 -12.25
N ILE A 228 2.51 1.73 -11.66
CA ILE A 228 2.70 3.18 -11.87
C ILE A 228 3.99 3.49 -12.65
N GLY A 229 4.53 2.53 -13.41
CA GLY A 229 5.67 2.77 -14.29
C GLY A 229 7.05 2.41 -13.71
N ASN A 230 7.12 1.62 -12.63
CA ASN A 230 8.35 1.29 -11.89
C ASN A 230 9.05 2.52 -11.29
N ILE A 231 8.25 3.39 -10.71
CA ILE A 231 8.68 4.54 -9.91
C ILE A 231 8.08 4.41 -8.49
N PRO A 232 8.61 5.15 -7.50
CA PRO A 232 8.00 5.25 -6.18
C PRO A 232 6.66 6.00 -6.19
N PRO A 233 5.72 5.72 -5.26
CA PRO A 233 4.48 6.46 -5.11
C PRO A 233 4.64 7.98 -5.01
N ALA A 234 5.60 8.46 -4.22
CA ALA A 234 5.85 9.89 -4.05
C ALA A 234 6.25 10.56 -5.37
N GLU A 235 7.15 9.94 -6.13
CA GLU A 235 7.60 10.45 -7.44
C GLU A 235 6.45 10.53 -8.45
N ALA A 236 5.53 9.56 -8.43
CA ALA A 236 4.35 9.59 -9.30
C ALA A 236 3.42 10.79 -8.97
N GLU A 237 3.25 11.10 -7.69
CA GLU A 237 2.47 12.27 -7.28
C GLU A 237 3.18 13.59 -7.59
N GLU A 238 4.48 13.67 -7.35
CA GLU A 238 5.30 14.85 -7.69
C GLU A 238 5.21 15.17 -9.17
N ALA A 239 5.31 14.14 -10.03
CA ALA A 239 5.17 14.30 -11.47
C ALA A 239 3.77 14.79 -11.87
N PHE A 240 2.72 14.32 -11.19
CA PHE A 240 1.35 14.78 -11.43
C PHE A 240 1.20 16.28 -11.11
N TYR A 241 1.62 16.71 -9.92
CA TYR A 241 1.52 18.13 -9.52
C TYR A 241 2.41 19.05 -10.35
N ALA A 242 3.61 18.60 -10.75
CA ALA A 242 4.46 19.38 -11.65
C ALA A 242 3.80 19.62 -13.01
N ASN A 243 3.12 18.62 -13.58
CA ASN A 243 2.39 18.74 -14.84
C ASN A 243 1.20 19.69 -14.71
N MET A 244 0.45 19.65 -13.60
CA MET A 244 -0.66 20.59 -13.36
C MET A 244 -0.18 22.04 -13.30
N ASN A 245 0.86 22.31 -12.51
CA ASN A 245 1.42 23.65 -12.39
C ASN A 245 1.91 24.21 -13.75
N THR A 246 2.39 23.35 -14.63
CA THR A 246 2.83 23.76 -15.98
C THR A 246 1.63 24.13 -16.86
N LEU A 247 0.50 23.43 -16.74
CA LEU A 247 -0.71 23.74 -17.48
C LEU A 247 -1.35 25.06 -17.02
N ASP A 248 -1.36 25.31 -15.70
CA ASP A 248 -1.89 26.56 -15.12
C ASP A 248 -1.02 27.79 -15.50
N MET A 249 0.27 27.60 -15.81
CA MET A 249 1.16 28.69 -16.26
C MET A 249 1.01 29.01 -17.75
N VAL A 250 0.38 28.16 -18.54
CA VAL A 250 0.21 28.30 -20.01
C VAL A 250 -1.22 28.73 -20.37
N ALA A 251 -2.15 28.68 -19.41
CA ALA A 251 -3.54 29.13 -19.57
C ALA A 251 -3.71 30.57 -19.11
#